data_61e58339c6035c01a05c768cbf2bfcee
#
_entry.id   61e58339c6035c01a05c768cbf2bfcee
#
_cell.length_a   1.000
_cell.length_b   1.000
_cell.length_c   1.000
_cell.angle_alpha   90.00
_cell.angle_beta   90.00
_cell.angle_gamma   90.00
#
_symmetry.space_group_name_H-M   'P 1'
#
loop_
_entity.id
_entity.type
_entity.pdbx_description
1 polymer ?
#
loop_
_entity_poly.entity_id
_entity_poly.type
_entity_poly.pdbx_seq_one_letter_code
_entity_poly.pdbx_strand_id
1 'polypeptide(L)'
;MSLKSLPIPVLPAAQLVTSPYDLDARNGKKRSTFWTGYKVHFTQTCDEDAPQLITAVQTTAAPLSDEGIISAIHADLSEKELLPDQHLVDSGYVTIANLVQSRSDHEVDPLGPTLKTHWYQAETGYDLTHFSIDWEAETVTCPQGRTSSSWTPVQEANKSLIKVKFSISDCKVCSSRTLCTGTTRRSMTLHPKVQM
;
A
#
# COMPACT_ATOMS: atom_id res chain seq x y z
N MET A 1 31.75 -8.79 38.48
CA MET A 1 31.72 -8.70 37.03
C MET A 1 30.31 -9.07 36.56
N SER A 2 29.50 -8.09 36.17
CA SER A 2 28.12 -8.34 35.70
C SER A 2 28.19 -8.67 34.22
N LEU A 3 27.82 -9.88 33.85
CA LEU A 3 27.63 -10.28 32.45
C LEU A 3 26.46 -9.51 31.88
N LYS A 4 26.72 -8.48 31.08
CA LYS A 4 25.70 -7.84 30.24
C LYS A 4 25.28 -8.88 29.19
N SER A 5 24.07 -9.40 29.30
CA SER A 5 23.47 -10.22 28.26
C SER A 5 23.37 -9.39 26.98
N LEU A 6 24.03 -9.84 25.91
CA LEU A 6 23.87 -9.27 24.58
C LEU A 6 22.40 -9.44 24.16
N PRO A 7 21.78 -8.43 23.56
CA PRO A 7 20.40 -8.56 23.05
C PRO A 7 20.36 -9.66 21.98
N ILE A 8 19.53 -10.67 22.20
CA ILE A 8 19.27 -11.71 21.20
C ILE A 8 18.63 -11.01 20.00
N PRO A 9 19.18 -11.13 18.78
CA PRO A 9 18.56 -10.54 17.60
C PRO A 9 17.15 -11.12 17.42
N VAL A 10 16.15 -10.24 17.39
CA VAL A 10 14.76 -10.64 17.12
C VAL A 10 14.66 -10.95 15.62
N LEU A 11 14.46 -12.22 15.28
CA LEU A 11 14.27 -12.63 13.89
C LEU A 11 12.91 -12.13 13.37
N PRO A 12 12.82 -11.75 12.08
CA PRO A 12 11.55 -11.45 11.45
C PRO A 12 10.57 -12.61 11.56
N ALA A 13 9.27 -12.32 11.70
CA ALA A 13 8.22 -13.34 11.84
C ALA A 13 8.22 -14.38 10.72
N ALA A 14 8.64 -14.00 9.51
CA ALA A 14 8.78 -14.89 8.37
C ALA A 14 9.92 -15.93 8.52
N GLN A 15 10.89 -15.70 9.41
CA GLN A 15 12.03 -16.59 9.65
C GLN A 15 11.90 -17.41 10.94
N LEU A 16 10.90 -17.11 11.78
CA LEU A 16 10.68 -17.83 13.02
C LEU A 16 9.95 -19.15 12.75
N VAL A 17 10.57 -20.26 13.17
CA VAL A 17 9.88 -21.56 13.24
C VAL A 17 8.95 -21.53 14.45
N THR A 18 7.64 -21.63 14.22
CA THR A 18 6.62 -21.45 15.26
C THR A 18 5.86 -22.73 15.61
N SER A 19 6.05 -23.78 14.82
CA SER A 19 5.47 -25.11 15.06
C SER A 19 6.53 -26.19 14.89
N PRO A 20 6.64 -27.14 15.82
CA PRO A 20 7.51 -28.32 15.64
C PRO A 20 6.92 -29.35 14.69
N TYR A 21 5.63 -29.26 14.36
CA TYR A 21 4.90 -30.20 13.51
C TYR A 21 4.84 -29.74 12.05
N ASP A 22 5.03 -28.43 11.82
CA ASP A 22 5.02 -27.84 10.50
C ASP A 22 6.05 -26.70 10.49
N LEU A 23 7.21 -26.99 9.90
CA LEU A 23 8.36 -26.07 9.87
C LEU A 23 8.15 -24.85 8.95
N ASP A 24 7.14 -24.91 8.06
CA ASP A 24 6.81 -23.81 7.15
C ASP A 24 5.70 -22.92 7.70
N ALA A 25 4.96 -23.36 8.69
CA ALA A 25 3.96 -22.53 9.37
C ALA A 25 4.61 -21.33 10.07
N ARG A 26 3.99 -20.17 9.93
CA ARG A 26 4.47 -18.89 10.49
C ARG A 26 3.38 -18.20 11.29
N ASN A 27 3.79 -17.35 12.23
CA ASN A 27 2.84 -16.53 12.97
C ASN A 27 2.32 -15.39 12.11
N GLY A 28 1.00 -15.29 12.03
CA GLY A 28 0.28 -14.18 11.42
C GLY A 28 -0.49 -13.37 12.45
N LYS A 29 -0.72 -12.09 12.12
CA LYS A 29 -1.56 -11.19 12.90
C LYS A 29 -2.42 -10.36 11.96
N LYS A 30 -3.74 -10.35 12.22
CA LYS A 30 -4.66 -9.42 11.56
C LYS A 30 -5.56 -8.78 12.62
N ARG A 31 -5.40 -7.46 12.84
CA ARG A 31 -6.05 -6.73 13.94
C ARG A 31 -5.72 -7.36 15.31
N SER A 32 -6.70 -7.89 16.03
CA SER A 32 -6.55 -8.57 17.31
C SER A 32 -6.39 -10.09 17.20
N THR A 33 -6.52 -10.66 16.00
CA THR A 33 -6.43 -12.11 15.78
C THR A 33 -5.00 -12.51 15.48
N PHE A 34 -4.54 -13.55 16.17
CA PHE A 34 -3.25 -14.20 15.96
C PHE A 34 -3.48 -15.64 15.56
N TRP A 35 -2.67 -16.15 14.64
CA TRP A 35 -2.68 -17.56 14.27
C TRP A 35 -1.30 -18.02 13.84
N THR A 36 -1.08 -19.33 13.87
CA THR A 36 0.11 -19.98 13.29
C THR A 36 -0.33 -20.78 12.07
N GLY A 37 0.30 -20.60 10.93
CA GLY A 37 -0.04 -21.32 9.71
C GLY A 37 0.07 -20.45 8.47
N TYR A 38 -1.00 -20.43 7.69
CA TYR A 38 -1.05 -19.89 6.32
C TYR A 38 -2.23 -18.94 6.14
N LYS A 39 -2.21 -18.25 5.02
CA LYS A 39 -3.37 -17.59 4.40
C LYS A 39 -3.72 -18.29 3.11
N VAL A 40 -5.00 -18.36 2.80
CA VAL A 40 -5.50 -18.85 1.52
C VAL A 40 -6.15 -17.70 0.75
N HIS A 41 -5.90 -17.65 -0.53
CA HIS A 41 -6.46 -16.69 -1.48
C HIS A 41 -7.30 -17.48 -2.48
N PHE A 42 -8.57 -17.12 -2.60
CA PHE A 42 -9.52 -17.73 -3.54
C PHE A 42 -9.84 -16.71 -4.63
N THR A 43 -9.75 -17.14 -5.89
CA THR A 43 -10.31 -16.40 -7.03
C THR A 43 -11.49 -17.18 -7.55
N GLN A 44 -12.57 -16.46 -7.85
CA GLN A 44 -13.80 -17.05 -8.36
C GLN A 44 -14.40 -16.21 -9.49
N THR A 45 -15.23 -16.82 -10.31
CA THR A 45 -16.05 -16.09 -11.29
C THR A 45 -17.08 -15.24 -10.56
N CYS A 46 -17.45 -14.09 -11.12
CA CYS A 46 -18.43 -13.17 -10.52
C CYS A 46 -19.49 -12.67 -11.53
N ASP A 47 -19.71 -13.41 -12.59
CA ASP A 47 -20.74 -13.11 -13.57
C ASP A 47 -22.15 -13.31 -12.94
N GLU A 48 -23.07 -12.37 -13.19
CA GLU A 48 -24.41 -12.38 -12.58
C GLU A 48 -25.25 -13.59 -13.02
N ASP A 49 -25.11 -14.03 -14.27
CA ASP A 49 -25.92 -15.08 -14.87
C ASP A 49 -25.22 -16.46 -14.91
N ALA A 50 -24.08 -16.60 -14.25
CA ALA A 50 -23.29 -17.83 -14.23
C ALA A 50 -23.03 -18.35 -12.80
N PRO A 51 -22.78 -19.65 -12.61
CA PRO A 51 -22.41 -20.18 -11.32
C PRO A 51 -21.04 -19.62 -10.89
N GLN A 52 -20.91 -19.30 -9.60
CA GLN A 52 -19.63 -18.88 -9.03
C GLN A 52 -18.71 -20.09 -8.86
N LEU A 53 -17.64 -20.13 -9.66
CA LEU A 53 -16.66 -21.21 -9.67
C LEU A 53 -15.34 -20.71 -9.13
N ILE A 54 -14.69 -21.49 -8.26
CA ILE A 54 -13.33 -21.21 -7.82
C ILE A 54 -12.39 -21.55 -8.96
N THR A 55 -11.68 -20.54 -9.48
CA THR A 55 -10.77 -20.63 -10.62
C THR A 55 -9.30 -20.75 -10.19
N ALA A 56 -8.93 -20.14 -9.06
CA ALA A 56 -7.59 -20.26 -8.50
C ALA A 56 -7.63 -20.36 -6.97
N VAL A 57 -6.69 -21.13 -6.41
CA VAL A 57 -6.44 -21.23 -4.97
C VAL A 57 -4.95 -21.10 -4.74
N GLN A 58 -4.55 -20.05 -4.01
CA GLN A 58 -3.14 -19.84 -3.66
C GLN A 58 -2.99 -19.81 -2.14
N THR A 59 -1.90 -20.36 -1.65
CA THR A 59 -1.59 -20.41 -0.22
C THR A 59 -0.28 -19.68 0.04
N THR A 60 -0.29 -18.79 1.04
CA THR A 60 0.92 -18.06 1.47
C THR A 60 1.17 -18.24 2.95
N ALA A 61 2.44 -18.10 3.38
CA ALA A 61 2.76 -18.05 4.80
C ALA A 61 2.05 -16.87 5.47
N ALA A 62 1.56 -17.07 6.69
CA ALA A 62 0.73 -16.10 7.42
C ALA A 62 1.27 -14.66 7.49
N PRO A 63 2.58 -14.37 7.63
CA PRO A 63 3.08 -12.99 7.72
C PRO A 63 3.24 -12.27 6.37
N LEU A 64 3.14 -12.99 5.23
CA LEU A 64 3.29 -12.34 3.92
C LEU A 64 2.12 -11.39 3.65
N SER A 65 2.41 -10.25 3.00
CA SER A 65 1.36 -9.30 2.60
C SER A 65 0.55 -9.84 1.42
N ASP A 66 -0.71 -9.44 1.33
CA ASP A 66 -1.61 -9.90 0.27
C ASP A 66 -1.21 -9.33 -1.10
N GLU A 67 -0.53 -8.17 -1.13
CA GLU A 67 -0.05 -7.53 -2.36
C GLU A 67 0.92 -8.39 -3.18
N GLY A 68 1.71 -9.25 -2.51
CA GLY A 68 2.75 -10.04 -3.17
C GLY A 68 2.25 -11.25 -3.97
N ILE A 69 0.97 -11.63 -3.86
CA ILE A 69 0.47 -12.87 -4.46
C ILE A 69 -0.25 -12.69 -5.80
N ILE A 70 -0.64 -11.44 -6.16
CA ILE A 70 -1.48 -11.21 -7.34
C ILE A 70 -0.82 -11.69 -8.65
N SER A 71 0.49 -11.53 -8.77
CA SER A 71 1.25 -12.00 -9.94
C SER A 71 1.20 -13.52 -10.07
N ALA A 72 1.32 -14.26 -8.95
CA ALA A 72 1.22 -15.72 -8.96
C ALA A 72 -0.22 -16.19 -9.27
N ILE A 73 -1.24 -15.46 -8.82
CA ILE A 73 -2.64 -15.73 -9.17
C ILE A 73 -2.85 -15.57 -10.68
N HIS A 74 -2.36 -14.46 -11.27
CA HIS A 74 -2.50 -14.23 -12.71
C HIS A 74 -1.71 -15.26 -13.54
N ALA A 75 -0.52 -15.68 -13.10
CA ALA A 75 0.24 -16.74 -13.74
C ALA A 75 -0.53 -18.09 -13.74
N ASP A 76 -1.11 -18.47 -12.59
CA ASP A 76 -1.94 -19.68 -12.46
C ASP A 76 -3.20 -19.63 -13.34
N LEU A 77 -3.87 -18.48 -13.40
CA LEU A 77 -5.02 -18.27 -14.29
C LEU A 77 -4.61 -18.30 -15.76
N SER A 78 -3.44 -17.77 -16.10
CA SER A 78 -2.89 -17.81 -17.46
C SER A 78 -2.62 -19.24 -17.93
N GLU A 79 -2.00 -20.06 -17.07
CA GLU A 79 -1.74 -21.48 -17.37
C GLU A 79 -3.04 -22.28 -17.60
N LYS A 80 -4.14 -21.85 -16.99
CA LYS A 80 -5.46 -22.47 -17.14
C LYS A 80 -6.30 -21.86 -18.26
N GLU A 81 -5.80 -20.85 -18.97
CA GLU A 81 -6.55 -20.09 -19.98
C GLU A 81 -7.81 -19.43 -19.40
N LEU A 82 -7.74 -18.95 -18.15
CA LEU A 82 -8.86 -18.36 -17.38
C LEU A 82 -8.58 -16.90 -16.95
N LEU A 83 -7.64 -16.22 -17.63
CA LEU A 83 -7.38 -14.80 -17.33
C LEU A 83 -8.61 -13.95 -17.66
N PRO A 84 -9.09 -13.11 -16.71
CA PRO A 84 -10.14 -12.15 -16.99
C PRO A 84 -9.56 -10.85 -17.55
N ASP A 85 -10.36 -10.08 -18.29
CA ASP A 85 -10.01 -8.69 -18.63
C ASP A 85 -9.93 -7.80 -17.38
N GLN A 86 -10.82 -8.05 -16.41
CA GLN A 86 -10.89 -7.34 -15.14
C GLN A 86 -10.90 -8.31 -13.97
N HIS A 87 -10.05 -8.06 -12.98
CA HIS A 87 -9.98 -8.85 -11.76
C HIS A 87 -10.38 -8.00 -10.56
N LEU A 88 -11.57 -8.26 -9.98
CA LEU A 88 -12.02 -7.59 -8.77
C LEU A 88 -11.22 -8.07 -7.56
N VAL A 89 -10.60 -7.15 -6.83
CA VAL A 89 -9.71 -7.46 -5.71
C VAL A 89 -9.98 -6.59 -4.48
N ASP A 90 -9.62 -7.07 -3.30
CA ASP A 90 -9.65 -6.28 -2.07
C ASP A 90 -8.53 -5.20 -2.09
N SER A 91 -8.71 -4.15 -1.30
CA SER A 91 -7.75 -3.05 -1.15
C SER A 91 -6.32 -3.49 -0.80
N GLY A 92 -6.16 -4.65 -0.16
CA GLY A 92 -4.86 -5.24 0.15
C GLY A 92 -4.02 -5.62 -1.07
N TYR A 93 -4.66 -5.83 -2.23
CA TYR A 93 -4.00 -6.17 -3.49
C TYR A 93 -3.76 -4.95 -4.39
N VAL A 94 -4.45 -3.83 -4.13
CA VAL A 94 -4.39 -2.63 -4.97
C VAL A 94 -3.15 -1.81 -4.62
N THR A 95 -2.08 -2.02 -5.38
CA THR A 95 -0.87 -1.19 -5.34
C THR A 95 -0.55 -0.71 -6.76
N ILE A 96 0.16 0.42 -6.89
CA ILE A 96 0.59 0.92 -8.20
C ILE A 96 1.43 -0.13 -8.93
N ALA A 97 2.30 -0.82 -8.22
CA ALA A 97 3.13 -1.89 -8.79
C ALA A 97 2.28 -3.02 -9.37
N ASN A 98 1.29 -3.51 -8.61
CA ASN A 98 0.40 -4.57 -9.06
C ASN A 98 -0.46 -4.15 -10.26
N LEU A 99 -0.99 -2.91 -10.26
CA LEU A 99 -1.78 -2.39 -11.38
C LEU A 99 -0.95 -2.35 -12.68
N VAL A 100 0.26 -1.81 -12.60
CA VAL A 100 1.16 -1.72 -13.77
C VAL A 100 1.59 -3.12 -14.23
N GLN A 101 2.03 -3.98 -13.30
CA GLN A 101 2.53 -5.31 -13.62
C GLN A 101 1.43 -6.22 -14.19
N SER A 102 0.24 -6.25 -13.60
CA SER A 102 -0.87 -7.07 -14.10
C SER A 102 -1.25 -6.69 -15.53
N ARG A 103 -1.24 -5.39 -15.83
CA ARG A 103 -1.55 -4.89 -17.17
C ARG A 103 -0.44 -5.18 -18.18
N SER A 104 0.85 -5.02 -17.80
CA SER A 104 1.97 -5.26 -18.69
C SER A 104 2.20 -6.75 -18.99
N ASP A 105 2.06 -7.60 -17.97
CA ASP A 105 2.46 -9.01 -18.06
C ASP A 105 1.32 -9.93 -18.48
N HIS A 106 0.06 -9.54 -18.19
CA HIS A 106 -1.11 -10.39 -18.34
C HIS A 106 -2.29 -9.71 -19.05
N GLU A 107 -2.22 -8.42 -19.39
CA GLU A 107 -3.32 -7.63 -19.94
C GLU A 107 -4.56 -7.56 -19.03
N VAL A 108 -4.43 -7.87 -17.72
CA VAL A 108 -5.49 -7.85 -16.73
C VAL A 108 -5.55 -6.48 -16.06
N ASP A 109 -6.76 -5.96 -15.84
CA ASP A 109 -7.02 -4.72 -15.10
C ASP A 109 -7.54 -5.02 -13.67
N PRO A 110 -6.69 -4.99 -12.63
CA PRO A 110 -7.15 -5.20 -11.26
C PRO A 110 -7.99 -4.02 -10.79
N LEU A 111 -9.21 -4.29 -10.37
CA LEU A 111 -10.15 -3.29 -9.86
C LEU A 111 -10.44 -3.55 -8.38
N GLY A 112 -10.28 -2.53 -7.56
CA GLY A 112 -10.58 -2.63 -6.14
C GLY A 112 -10.58 -1.28 -5.45
N PRO A 113 -11.09 -1.23 -4.20
CA PRO A 113 -11.09 0.00 -3.43
C PRO A 113 -9.67 0.41 -3.10
N THR A 114 -9.33 1.66 -3.34
CA THR A 114 -8.08 2.22 -2.86
C THR A 114 -8.04 2.23 -1.34
N LEU A 115 -6.88 2.05 -0.74
CA LEU A 115 -6.72 2.21 0.70
C LEU A 115 -7.21 3.61 1.10
N LYS A 116 -8.27 3.65 1.90
CA LYS A 116 -8.76 4.91 2.45
C LYS A 116 -7.62 5.55 3.24
N THR A 117 -7.35 6.80 2.95
CA THR A 117 -6.45 7.62 3.77
C THR A 117 -7.10 7.72 5.17
N HIS A 118 -6.56 7.00 6.15
CA HIS A 118 -6.99 7.12 7.56
C HIS A 118 -6.50 8.41 8.21
N TRP A 119 -6.26 9.42 7.41
CA TRP A 119 -5.82 10.71 7.89
C TRP A 119 -7.03 11.47 8.39
N TYR A 120 -6.90 12.10 9.55
CA TYR A 120 -7.96 12.93 10.14
C TYR A 120 -8.39 14.11 9.25
N GLN A 121 -7.65 14.39 8.17
CA GLN A 121 -8.00 15.37 7.13
C GLN A 121 -8.96 14.83 6.05
N ALA A 122 -9.28 13.53 6.05
CA ALA A 122 -10.28 13.00 5.14
C ALA A 122 -11.62 13.73 5.38
N GLU A 123 -12.25 14.17 4.29
CA GLU A 123 -13.54 14.91 4.32
C GLU A 123 -13.47 16.34 4.92
N THR A 124 -12.29 16.85 5.29
CA THR A 124 -12.15 18.23 5.79
C THR A 124 -11.81 19.25 4.71
N GLY A 125 -11.62 18.82 3.46
CA GLY A 125 -11.14 19.65 2.35
C GLY A 125 -9.63 19.92 2.37
N TYR A 126 -8.87 19.17 3.18
CA TYR A 126 -7.43 19.30 3.33
C TYR A 126 -6.68 17.97 3.15
N ASP A 127 -7.33 16.96 2.58
CA ASP A 127 -6.65 15.76 2.08
C ASP A 127 -5.86 16.06 0.78
N LEU A 128 -5.10 15.08 0.30
CA LEU A 128 -4.20 15.28 -0.85
C LEU A 128 -4.92 15.69 -2.14
N THR A 129 -6.17 15.35 -2.30
CA THR A 129 -6.95 15.64 -3.52
C THR A 129 -7.28 17.13 -3.66
N HIS A 130 -7.26 17.87 -2.57
CA HIS A 130 -7.52 19.32 -2.53
C HIS A 130 -6.27 20.18 -2.75
N PHE A 131 -5.10 19.55 -2.91
CA PHE A 131 -3.85 20.25 -3.22
C PHE A 131 -3.58 20.18 -4.71
N SER A 132 -3.24 21.34 -5.31
CA SER A 132 -2.84 21.40 -6.71
C SER A 132 -1.34 21.16 -6.84
N ILE A 133 -0.94 20.17 -7.65
CA ILE A 133 0.46 19.82 -7.88
C ILE A 133 0.87 20.32 -9.26
N ASP A 134 1.84 21.23 -9.29
CA ASP A 134 2.51 21.65 -10.51
C ASP A 134 3.84 20.89 -10.62
N TRP A 135 3.88 19.95 -11.54
CA TRP A 135 5.03 19.06 -11.76
C TRP A 135 6.17 19.74 -12.52
N GLU A 136 5.86 20.78 -13.34
CA GLU A 136 6.86 21.53 -14.11
C GLU A 136 7.55 22.56 -13.22
N ALA A 137 6.76 23.27 -12.43
CA ALA A 137 7.28 24.23 -11.46
C ALA A 137 7.83 23.56 -10.16
N GLU A 138 7.67 22.25 -10.00
CA GLU A 138 8.04 21.48 -8.78
C GLU A 138 7.46 22.10 -7.50
N THR A 139 6.18 22.46 -7.55
CA THR A 139 5.49 23.10 -6.44
C THR A 139 4.12 22.46 -6.17
N VAL A 140 3.63 22.67 -4.94
CA VAL A 140 2.28 22.30 -4.53
C VAL A 140 1.58 23.49 -3.92
N THR A 141 0.37 23.77 -4.37
CA THR A 141 -0.48 24.83 -3.82
C THR A 141 -1.54 24.21 -2.91
N CYS A 142 -1.65 24.72 -1.68
CA CYS A 142 -2.64 24.26 -0.71
C CYS A 142 -4.02 24.89 -0.96
N PRO A 143 -5.13 24.35 -0.38
CA PRO A 143 -6.48 24.91 -0.53
C PRO A 143 -6.63 26.38 -0.11
N GLN A 144 -5.70 26.91 0.70
CA GLN A 144 -5.65 28.31 1.10
C GLN A 144 -4.77 29.19 0.17
N GLY A 145 -4.39 28.66 -1.01
CA GLY A 145 -3.62 29.40 -2.01
C GLY A 145 -2.14 29.62 -1.68
N ARG A 146 -1.58 28.94 -0.67
CA ARG A 146 -0.15 29.03 -0.34
C ARG A 146 0.63 27.95 -1.10
N THR A 147 1.77 28.33 -1.65
CA THR A 147 2.67 27.42 -2.38
C THR A 147 3.70 26.79 -1.44
N SER A 148 4.10 25.57 -1.73
CA SER A 148 5.13 24.85 -0.97
C SER A 148 6.47 25.61 -1.00
N SER A 149 7.21 25.51 0.12
CA SER A 149 8.54 26.12 0.27
C SER A 149 9.69 25.18 -0.10
N SER A 150 9.43 23.88 -0.26
CA SER A 150 10.43 22.93 -0.72
C SER A 150 9.81 21.76 -1.47
N TRP A 151 10.56 21.28 -2.45
CA TRP A 151 10.32 20.08 -3.23
C TRP A 151 11.63 19.31 -3.26
N THR A 152 11.70 18.15 -2.62
CA THR A 152 12.97 17.44 -2.41
C THR A 152 12.82 15.99 -2.85
N PRO A 153 13.42 15.59 -3.98
CA PRO A 153 13.54 14.18 -4.33
C PRO A 153 14.38 13.42 -3.30
N VAL A 154 13.91 12.25 -2.89
CA VAL A 154 14.60 11.38 -1.93
C VAL A 154 14.46 9.92 -2.36
N GLN A 155 15.45 9.11 -1.99
CA GLN A 155 15.42 7.66 -2.14
C GLN A 155 15.22 7.03 -0.75
N GLU A 156 14.12 6.29 -0.56
CA GLU A 156 13.85 5.58 0.70
C GLU A 156 13.48 4.13 0.40
N ALA A 157 14.19 3.18 1.01
CA ALA A 157 13.92 1.75 0.87
C ALA A 157 13.70 1.31 -0.60
N ASN A 158 14.56 1.75 -1.52
CA ASN A 158 14.50 1.50 -2.97
C ASN A 158 13.29 2.14 -3.69
N LYS A 159 12.59 3.09 -3.06
CA LYS A 159 11.52 3.87 -3.69
C LYS A 159 11.97 5.30 -3.91
N SER A 160 11.76 5.81 -5.15
CA SER A 160 11.90 7.24 -5.44
C SER A 160 10.67 7.97 -4.91
N LEU A 161 10.89 8.96 -4.06
CA LEU A 161 9.83 9.76 -3.44
C LEU A 161 10.19 11.24 -3.55
N ILE A 162 9.18 12.11 -3.41
CA ILE A 162 9.36 13.55 -3.37
C ILE A 162 8.78 14.06 -2.05
N LYS A 163 9.62 14.68 -1.23
CA LYS A 163 9.16 15.32 0.01
C LYS A 163 8.87 16.79 -0.22
N VAL A 164 7.62 17.17 -0.01
CA VAL A 164 7.14 18.54 -0.15
C VAL A 164 6.83 19.10 1.24
N LYS A 165 7.26 20.33 1.51
CA LYS A 165 6.99 21.02 2.77
C LYS A 165 6.51 22.45 2.48
N PHE A 166 5.57 22.92 3.31
CA PHE A 166 5.11 24.31 3.32
C PHE A 166 5.90 25.14 4.34
N SER A 167 5.91 26.45 4.18
CA SER A 167 6.56 27.35 5.12
C SER A 167 5.91 27.28 6.50
N ILE A 168 6.73 27.26 7.57
CA ILE A 168 6.23 27.34 8.95
C ILE A 168 5.51 28.67 9.18
N SER A 169 6.03 29.79 8.65
CA SER A 169 5.41 31.11 8.81
C SER A 169 4.00 31.15 8.23
N ASP A 170 3.79 30.55 7.04
CA ASP A 170 2.50 30.51 6.38
C ASP A 170 1.49 29.60 7.09
N CYS A 171 1.95 28.43 7.51
CA CYS A 171 1.09 27.47 8.23
C CYS A 171 0.75 27.94 9.65
N LYS A 172 1.66 28.63 10.35
CA LYS A 172 1.46 29.08 11.73
C LYS A 172 0.31 30.07 11.87
N VAL A 173 0.15 30.97 10.88
CA VAL A 173 -0.91 32.00 10.87
C VAL A 173 -2.20 31.54 10.16
N CYS A 174 -2.20 30.34 9.59
CA CYS A 174 -3.34 29.82 8.86
C CYS A 174 -4.47 29.41 9.81
N SER A 175 -5.66 29.98 9.62
CA SER A 175 -6.86 29.65 10.42
C SER A 175 -7.30 28.19 10.29
N SER A 176 -7.05 27.58 9.12
CA SER A 176 -7.41 26.19 8.82
C SER A 176 -6.31 25.18 9.17
N ARG A 177 -5.26 25.59 9.88
CA ARG A 177 -4.12 24.72 10.19
C ARG A 177 -4.52 23.42 10.90
N THR A 178 -5.41 23.52 11.88
CA THR A 178 -5.86 22.35 12.66
C THR A 178 -6.65 21.34 11.84
N LEU A 179 -7.32 21.78 10.78
CA LEU A 179 -7.99 20.90 9.80
C LEU A 179 -7.00 20.28 8.81
N CYS A 180 -5.87 20.96 8.56
CA CYS A 180 -4.89 20.59 7.54
C CYS A 180 -3.75 19.73 8.08
N THR A 181 -3.25 20.01 9.28
CA THR A 181 -2.11 19.31 9.87
C THR A 181 -2.09 19.36 11.40
N GLY A 182 -1.72 18.26 12.04
CA GLY A 182 -1.46 18.20 13.49
C GLY A 182 -0.09 18.72 13.90
N THR A 183 0.75 19.15 12.93
CA THR A 183 2.11 19.65 13.19
C THR A 183 2.22 21.16 12.94
N THR A 184 3.43 21.72 13.06
CA THR A 184 3.67 23.15 12.85
C THR A 184 3.50 23.60 11.40
N ARG A 185 3.61 22.68 10.43
CA ARG A 185 3.41 22.93 9.00
C ARG A 185 2.94 21.68 8.27
N ARG A 186 2.28 21.84 7.15
CA ARG A 186 1.97 20.73 6.26
C ARG A 186 3.24 20.22 5.58
N SER A 187 3.39 18.91 5.59
CA SER A 187 4.34 18.19 4.75
C SER A 187 3.62 17.01 4.10
N MET A 188 4.07 16.61 2.92
CA MET A 188 3.52 15.48 2.20
C MET A 188 4.63 14.76 1.44
N THR A 189 4.35 13.50 1.11
CA THR A 189 5.23 12.67 0.27
C THR A 189 4.47 12.33 -0.99
N LEU A 190 5.07 12.59 -2.14
CA LEU A 190 4.53 12.27 -3.45
C LEU A 190 5.36 11.15 -4.08
N HIS A 191 4.73 10.33 -4.90
CA HIS A 191 5.44 9.49 -5.85
C HIS A 191 5.76 10.32 -7.10
N PRO A 192 6.91 10.11 -7.76
CA PRO A 192 7.20 10.73 -9.04
C PRO A 192 6.06 10.46 -10.04
N LYS A 193 5.78 11.44 -10.89
CA LYS A 193 4.83 11.25 -11.99
C LYS A 193 5.37 10.15 -12.90
N VAL A 194 4.66 9.03 -13.00
CA VAL A 194 4.99 7.99 -13.97
C VAL A 194 4.74 8.60 -15.34
N GLN A 195 5.80 8.70 -16.16
CA GLN A 195 5.63 9.02 -17.56
C GLN A 195 4.94 7.82 -18.22
N MET A 196 3.65 7.98 -18.51
CA MET A 196 2.90 7.05 -19.34
C MET A 196 3.27 7.26 -20.80
#